data_d4a236ddeda4ae560c2af63a95d00980
#
_entry.id   d4a236ddeda4ae560c2af63a95d00980
#
_cell.length_a   1.000
_cell.length_b   1.000
_cell.length_c   1.000
_cell.angle_alpha   90.00
_cell.angle_beta   90.00
_cell.angle_gamma   90.00
#
_symmetry.space_group_name_H-M   'P 1'
#
loop_
_entity.id
_entity.type
_entity.pdbx_description
1 polymer ?
#
loop_
_entity_poly.entity_id
_entity_poly.type
_entity_poly.pdbx_seq_one_letter_code
_entity_poly.pdbx_strand_id
1 'polypeptide(L)'
;MVLKLGYVSSQFTTEIASQKIQLPIPLLAELLEELRRENLVEVLGSSGPLGYRFTLSQKGRDRAMRAFEISGYMGPAPVSLEAYTASVTQQANARPPVDPRDVARSLSNLTLSEDARMLAGLAVTGNRSLFVYGPAGNGKTALCLCLRNSLSTTVWIPHCFAVENQVVRVFDPQVHELQPHTGSPVDSRWIQIRPPLLVAGGELRLQDLDLTFSPTLRFYEAPIQVKANGGVLLIDDFGRQQVNPTQMLNRWIIPMEYHIDYLTLQTGQKICVPVRQLLLFATNLQPRDVTDPAFLRRMGYRLNLTSPNPAQYATIFENYAKRQGVVVPPGVVDGLLNRYQAEHRELRCSDSRDLIERVRDFCRFNDVPFELTPEYLNRAWNGFFGSEDD
;
A
#
# COMPACT_ATOMS: atom_id res chain seq x y z
N MET A 1 -26.91 -12.65 -0.96
CA MET A 1 -26.76 -11.18 -0.78
C MET A 1 -28.10 -10.49 -0.63
N VAL A 2 -29.03 -10.60 -1.60
CA VAL A 2 -30.36 -9.94 -1.55
C VAL A 2 -31.14 -10.30 -0.27
N LEU A 3 -31.20 -11.57 0.12
CA LEU A 3 -31.87 -11.99 1.36
C LEU A 3 -31.24 -11.36 2.61
N LYS A 4 -29.91 -11.24 2.65
CA LYS A 4 -29.23 -10.56 3.77
C LYS A 4 -29.59 -9.07 3.82
N LEU A 5 -29.65 -8.40 2.66
CA LEU A 5 -30.10 -7.01 2.59
C LEU A 5 -31.52 -6.86 3.14
N GLY A 6 -32.46 -7.72 2.70
CA GLY A 6 -33.85 -7.70 3.16
C GLY A 6 -34.01 -8.06 4.65
N TYR A 7 -33.08 -8.80 5.23
CA TYR A 7 -33.08 -9.10 6.66
C TYR A 7 -32.68 -7.89 7.51
N VAL A 8 -31.70 -7.11 7.06
CA VAL A 8 -31.23 -5.91 7.77
C VAL A 8 -32.14 -4.71 7.50
N SER A 9 -32.60 -4.57 6.25
CA SER A 9 -33.53 -3.51 5.85
C SER A 9 -34.92 -4.13 5.74
N SER A 10 -35.78 -3.90 6.69
CA SER A 10 -37.13 -4.50 6.73
C SER A 10 -37.91 -4.39 5.41
N GLN A 11 -37.61 -3.37 4.61
CA GLN A 11 -38.12 -3.14 3.27
C GLN A 11 -36.98 -2.63 2.37
N PHE A 12 -37.01 -3.00 1.09
CA PHE A 12 -36.02 -2.52 0.11
C PHE A 12 -36.64 -2.49 -1.30
N THR A 13 -36.04 -1.71 -2.18
CA THR A 13 -36.40 -1.66 -3.61
C THR A 13 -35.31 -2.27 -4.48
N THR A 14 -35.61 -2.50 -5.74
CA THR A 14 -34.63 -2.99 -6.72
C THR A 14 -33.45 -2.02 -6.83
N GLU A 15 -33.70 -0.70 -6.77
CA GLU A 15 -32.68 0.34 -6.84
C GLU A 15 -31.76 0.31 -5.60
N ILE A 16 -32.35 0.19 -4.40
CA ILE A 16 -31.57 0.06 -3.15
C ILE A 16 -30.71 -1.21 -3.20
N ALA A 17 -31.29 -2.31 -3.69
CA ALA A 17 -30.55 -3.55 -3.85
C ALA A 17 -29.37 -3.38 -4.85
N SER A 18 -29.63 -2.70 -5.99
CA SER A 18 -28.60 -2.41 -7.00
C SER A 18 -27.48 -1.56 -6.42
N GLN A 19 -27.78 -0.51 -5.69
CA GLN A 19 -26.80 0.37 -5.07
C GLN A 19 -25.95 -0.34 -3.99
N LYS A 20 -26.57 -1.21 -3.19
CA LYS A 20 -25.86 -1.90 -2.10
C LYS A 20 -25.06 -3.10 -2.56
N ILE A 21 -25.59 -3.87 -3.52
CA ILE A 21 -25.00 -5.13 -3.99
C ILE A 21 -24.14 -4.89 -5.22
N GLN A 22 -24.26 -3.72 -5.87
CA GLN A 22 -23.50 -3.32 -7.05
C GLN A 22 -23.72 -4.30 -8.23
N LEU A 23 -24.98 -4.74 -8.41
CA LEU A 23 -25.42 -5.51 -9.57
C LEU A 23 -26.39 -4.69 -10.43
N PRO A 24 -26.40 -4.92 -11.77
CA PRO A 24 -27.32 -4.25 -12.67
C PRO A 24 -28.80 -4.50 -12.31
N ILE A 25 -29.64 -3.46 -12.42
CA ILE A 25 -31.07 -3.54 -12.10
C ILE A 25 -31.78 -4.69 -12.85
N PRO A 26 -31.55 -4.94 -14.16
CA PRO A 26 -32.21 -6.05 -14.86
C PRO A 26 -31.91 -7.41 -14.22
N LEU A 27 -30.64 -7.68 -13.87
CA LEU A 27 -30.25 -8.93 -13.23
C LEU A 27 -30.87 -9.08 -11.85
N LEU A 28 -30.98 -7.99 -11.09
CA LEU A 28 -31.63 -8.01 -9.77
C LEU A 28 -33.14 -8.20 -9.88
N ALA A 29 -33.78 -7.66 -10.92
CA ALA A 29 -35.19 -7.87 -11.17
C ALA A 29 -35.50 -9.34 -11.46
N GLU A 30 -34.69 -9.99 -12.29
CA GLU A 30 -34.81 -11.44 -12.56
C GLU A 30 -34.62 -12.26 -11.26
N LEU A 31 -33.57 -11.95 -10.49
CA LEU A 31 -33.26 -12.62 -9.24
C LEU A 31 -34.40 -12.45 -8.20
N LEU A 32 -34.96 -11.24 -8.09
CA LEU A 32 -36.07 -10.96 -7.16
C LEU A 32 -37.35 -11.69 -7.60
N GLU A 33 -37.60 -11.84 -8.88
CA GLU A 33 -38.73 -12.61 -9.39
C GLU A 33 -38.57 -14.10 -9.09
N GLU A 34 -37.33 -14.64 -9.20
CA GLU A 34 -37.02 -16.02 -8.81
C GLU A 34 -37.24 -16.23 -7.30
N LEU A 35 -36.69 -15.30 -6.46
CA LEU A 35 -36.91 -15.35 -5.00
C LEU A 35 -38.36 -15.23 -4.61
N ARG A 36 -39.16 -14.49 -5.39
CA ARG A 36 -40.63 -14.41 -5.20
C ARG A 36 -41.31 -15.75 -5.52
N ARG A 37 -40.93 -16.40 -6.62
CA ARG A 37 -41.45 -17.76 -6.98
C ARG A 37 -41.13 -18.79 -5.92
N GLU A 38 -39.96 -18.66 -5.26
CA GLU A 38 -39.56 -19.54 -4.15
C GLU A 38 -40.27 -19.17 -2.81
N ASN A 39 -41.13 -18.13 -2.80
CA ASN A 39 -41.75 -17.57 -1.60
C ASN A 39 -40.76 -17.10 -0.54
N LEU A 40 -39.63 -16.52 -0.95
CA LEU A 40 -38.64 -15.94 -0.05
C LEU A 40 -38.80 -14.44 0.13
N VAL A 41 -39.35 -13.76 -0.87
CA VAL A 41 -39.66 -12.33 -0.84
C VAL A 41 -41.12 -12.10 -1.19
N GLU A 42 -41.71 -11.04 -0.64
CA GLU A 42 -43.07 -10.59 -0.88
C GLU A 42 -43.05 -9.18 -1.44
N VAL A 43 -43.99 -8.86 -2.35
CA VAL A 43 -44.18 -7.53 -2.92
C VAL A 43 -45.15 -6.77 -2.07
N LEU A 44 -44.74 -5.63 -1.51
CA LEU A 44 -45.61 -4.76 -0.68
C LEU A 44 -46.36 -3.72 -1.51
N GLY A 45 -45.96 -3.46 -2.75
CA GLY A 45 -46.57 -2.47 -3.64
C GLY A 45 -45.56 -1.87 -4.62
N SER A 46 -46.02 -0.98 -5.48
CA SER A 46 -45.18 -0.26 -6.44
C SER A 46 -44.38 0.85 -5.73
N SER A 47 -43.16 1.03 -6.14
CA SER A 47 -42.28 2.13 -5.74
C SER A 47 -41.87 2.95 -6.97
N GLY A 48 -42.81 3.72 -7.53
CA GLY A 48 -42.58 4.49 -8.74
C GLY A 48 -42.88 3.70 -10.03
N PRO A 49 -42.55 4.27 -11.21
CA PRO A 49 -42.93 3.73 -12.52
C PRO A 49 -42.31 2.37 -12.89
N LEU A 50 -41.22 2.00 -12.27
CA LEU A 50 -40.42 0.82 -12.67
C LEU A 50 -39.97 -0.04 -11.48
N GLY A 51 -40.35 0.28 -10.23
CA GLY A 51 -39.85 -0.40 -9.05
C GLY A 51 -40.95 -1.01 -8.16
N TYR A 52 -40.60 -2.11 -7.50
CA TYR A 52 -41.43 -2.72 -6.44
C TYR A 52 -40.71 -2.60 -5.10
N ARG A 53 -41.52 -2.47 -4.03
CA ARG A 53 -41.03 -2.64 -2.66
C ARG A 53 -41.16 -4.10 -2.26
N PHE A 54 -40.08 -4.63 -1.70
CA PHE A 54 -39.97 -6.01 -1.27
C PHE A 54 -39.79 -6.09 0.25
N THR A 55 -40.28 -7.16 0.84
CA THR A 55 -39.92 -7.60 2.18
C THR A 55 -39.62 -9.09 2.17
N LEU A 56 -38.97 -9.60 3.20
CA LEU A 56 -38.78 -11.05 3.34
C LEU A 56 -40.02 -11.72 3.94
N SER A 57 -40.44 -12.85 3.36
CA SER A 57 -41.31 -13.79 4.03
C SER A 57 -40.63 -14.43 5.25
N GLN A 58 -41.37 -15.18 6.09
CA GLN A 58 -40.74 -15.94 7.17
C GLN A 58 -39.68 -16.90 6.66
N LYS A 59 -40.00 -17.65 5.60
CA LYS A 59 -39.03 -18.55 4.92
C LYS A 59 -37.78 -17.83 4.41
N GLY A 60 -37.98 -16.61 3.89
CA GLY A 60 -36.86 -15.74 3.46
C GLY A 60 -36.00 -15.29 4.62
N ARG A 61 -36.56 -14.93 5.76
CA ARG A 61 -35.81 -14.58 6.98
C ARG A 61 -34.95 -15.74 7.49
N ASP A 62 -35.54 -16.94 7.56
CA ASP A 62 -34.84 -18.13 8.01
C ASP A 62 -33.66 -18.46 7.07
N ARG A 63 -33.86 -18.31 5.75
CA ARG A 63 -32.79 -18.53 4.77
C ARG A 63 -31.71 -17.44 4.84
N ALA A 64 -32.10 -16.17 5.12
CA ALA A 64 -31.16 -15.07 5.34
C ALA A 64 -30.29 -15.31 6.60
N MET A 65 -30.87 -15.77 7.71
CA MET A 65 -30.14 -16.11 8.93
C MET A 65 -29.08 -17.18 8.65
N ARG A 66 -29.46 -18.27 7.97
CA ARG A 66 -28.49 -19.31 7.56
C ARG A 66 -27.40 -18.76 6.66
N ALA A 67 -27.73 -17.84 5.76
CA ALA A 67 -26.73 -17.19 4.91
C ALA A 67 -25.75 -16.29 5.72
N PHE A 68 -26.21 -15.67 6.83
CA PHE A 68 -25.34 -14.96 7.76
C PHE A 68 -24.44 -15.88 8.58
N GLU A 69 -24.93 -17.10 8.90
CA GLU A 69 -24.10 -18.12 9.56
C GLU A 69 -22.92 -18.56 8.70
N ILE A 70 -23.07 -18.58 7.37
CA ILE A 70 -22.00 -18.91 6.43
C ILE A 70 -21.04 -17.73 6.26
N SER A 71 -21.55 -16.53 6.02
CA SER A 71 -20.78 -15.32 5.86
C SER A 71 -21.58 -14.10 6.32
N GLY A 72 -21.01 -13.24 7.16
CA GLY A 72 -21.58 -11.95 7.55
C GLY A 72 -21.34 -10.83 6.55
N TYR A 73 -20.64 -11.09 5.46
CA TYR A 73 -20.35 -10.07 4.48
C TYR A 73 -21.61 -9.48 3.87
N MET A 74 -21.69 -8.14 3.92
CA MET A 74 -22.72 -7.31 3.28
C MET A 74 -22.03 -6.17 2.51
N GLY A 75 -22.36 -6.04 1.25
CA GLY A 75 -21.74 -5.04 0.38
C GLY A 75 -21.88 -5.43 -1.09
N PRO A 76 -21.03 -4.92 -1.97
CA PRO A 76 -21.00 -5.32 -3.37
C PRO A 76 -20.85 -6.82 -3.54
N ALA A 77 -21.54 -7.40 -4.52
CA ALA A 77 -21.46 -8.83 -4.78
C ALA A 77 -20.03 -9.25 -5.13
N PRO A 78 -19.55 -10.38 -4.60
CA PRO A 78 -18.19 -10.84 -4.92
C PRO A 78 -18.07 -11.21 -6.40
N VAL A 79 -16.91 -10.95 -6.98
CA VAL A 79 -16.52 -11.54 -8.26
C VAL A 79 -15.97 -12.94 -8.03
N SER A 80 -15.81 -13.76 -9.06
CA SER A 80 -15.14 -15.05 -8.91
C SER A 80 -13.62 -14.87 -8.77
N LEU A 81 -12.93 -15.84 -8.18
CA LEU A 81 -11.46 -15.85 -8.08
C LEU A 81 -10.82 -15.83 -9.48
N GLU A 82 -11.44 -16.50 -10.46
CA GLU A 82 -10.97 -16.52 -11.84
C GLU A 82 -11.06 -15.12 -12.48
N ALA A 83 -12.19 -14.42 -12.30
CA ALA A 83 -12.37 -13.06 -12.79
C ALA A 83 -11.36 -12.09 -12.15
N TYR A 84 -11.13 -12.21 -10.82
CA TYR A 84 -10.11 -11.45 -10.11
C TYR A 84 -8.73 -11.72 -10.70
N THR A 85 -8.34 -12.99 -10.84
CA THR A 85 -7.03 -13.40 -11.36
C THR A 85 -6.81 -12.93 -12.79
N ALA A 86 -7.82 -13.09 -13.65
CA ALA A 86 -7.77 -12.62 -15.04
C ALA A 86 -7.58 -11.11 -15.13
N SER A 87 -8.35 -10.34 -14.36
CA SER A 87 -8.26 -8.87 -14.35
C SER A 87 -6.90 -8.37 -13.88
N VAL A 88 -6.40 -8.86 -12.75
CA VAL A 88 -5.08 -8.46 -12.22
C VAL A 88 -3.97 -8.80 -13.20
N THR A 89 -4.03 -9.98 -13.81
CA THR A 89 -3.02 -10.41 -14.79
C THR A 89 -3.08 -9.58 -16.07
N GLN A 90 -4.29 -9.32 -16.58
CA GLN A 90 -4.49 -8.49 -17.78
C GLN A 90 -3.98 -7.06 -17.55
N GLN A 91 -4.32 -6.44 -16.43
CA GLN A 91 -3.86 -5.09 -16.08
C GLN A 91 -2.34 -5.02 -15.97
N ALA A 92 -1.72 -6.02 -15.35
CA ALA A 92 -0.26 -6.08 -15.24
C ALA A 92 0.42 -6.20 -16.60
N ASN A 93 -0.12 -7.02 -17.51
CA ASN A 93 0.43 -7.22 -18.84
C ASN A 93 0.17 -6.02 -19.78
N ALA A 94 -0.95 -5.32 -19.59
CA ALA A 94 -1.33 -4.15 -20.39
C ALA A 94 -0.69 -2.84 -19.87
N ARG A 95 0.01 -2.87 -18.72
CA ARG A 95 0.65 -1.67 -18.16
C ARG A 95 1.69 -1.14 -19.14
N PRO A 96 1.60 0.14 -19.56
CA PRO A 96 2.63 0.74 -20.37
C PRO A 96 3.96 0.82 -19.57
N PRO A 97 5.10 0.79 -20.28
CA PRO A 97 6.40 1.09 -19.65
C PRO A 97 6.33 2.45 -18.93
N VAL A 98 6.96 2.52 -17.75
CA VAL A 98 7.01 3.78 -17.00
C VAL A 98 7.91 4.76 -17.73
N ASP A 99 7.43 6.00 -17.94
CA ASP A 99 8.22 7.06 -18.57
C ASP A 99 9.40 7.43 -17.65
N PRO A 100 10.64 7.44 -18.17
CA PRO A 100 11.82 7.91 -17.40
C PRO A 100 11.63 9.30 -16.79
N ARG A 101 10.84 10.18 -17.43
CA ARG A 101 10.50 11.50 -16.90
C ARG A 101 9.65 11.43 -15.64
N ASP A 102 8.72 10.47 -15.57
CA ASP A 102 7.89 10.27 -14.38
C ASP A 102 8.74 9.73 -13.22
N VAL A 103 9.69 8.84 -13.49
CA VAL A 103 10.69 8.41 -12.49
C VAL A 103 11.53 9.59 -12.03
N ALA A 104 12.09 10.38 -12.95
CA ALA A 104 12.89 11.55 -12.60
C ALA A 104 12.10 12.57 -11.77
N ARG A 105 10.83 12.82 -12.14
CA ARG A 105 9.92 13.69 -11.38
C ARG A 105 9.63 13.13 -9.99
N SER A 106 9.36 11.86 -9.87
CA SER A 106 9.08 11.22 -8.58
C SER A 106 10.26 11.28 -7.61
N LEU A 107 11.48 11.21 -8.15
CA LEU A 107 12.74 11.24 -7.38
C LEU A 107 13.38 12.64 -7.30
N SER A 108 12.74 13.68 -7.82
CA SER A 108 13.31 15.04 -7.89
C SER A 108 13.66 15.66 -6.53
N ASN A 109 12.96 15.23 -5.48
CA ASN A 109 13.19 15.69 -4.11
C ASN A 109 14.35 14.96 -3.40
N LEU A 110 14.95 13.96 -4.04
CA LEU A 110 16.03 13.18 -3.47
C LEU A 110 17.34 13.47 -4.21
N THR A 111 18.41 13.65 -3.44
CA THR A 111 19.77 13.80 -3.99
C THR A 111 20.34 12.39 -4.15
N LEU A 112 20.24 11.85 -5.35
CA LEU A 112 20.68 10.49 -5.71
C LEU A 112 21.74 10.57 -6.81
N SER A 113 22.64 9.60 -6.83
CA SER A 113 23.52 9.41 -8.00
C SER A 113 22.70 9.02 -9.24
N GLU A 114 23.28 9.25 -10.41
CA GLU A 114 22.63 8.87 -11.68
C GLU A 114 22.39 7.37 -11.76
N ASP A 115 23.35 6.56 -11.33
CA ASP A 115 23.24 5.10 -11.27
C ASP A 115 22.10 4.65 -10.35
N ALA A 116 21.95 5.30 -9.19
CA ALA A 116 20.86 4.99 -8.27
C ALA A 116 19.49 5.30 -8.88
N ARG A 117 19.35 6.44 -9.58
CA ARG A 117 18.13 6.79 -10.30
C ARG A 117 17.83 5.82 -11.43
N MET A 118 18.84 5.45 -12.20
CA MET A 118 18.70 4.49 -13.29
C MET A 118 18.26 3.12 -12.78
N LEU A 119 18.92 2.57 -11.75
CA LEU A 119 18.56 1.27 -11.17
C LEU A 119 17.13 1.28 -10.61
N ALA A 120 16.74 2.34 -9.91
CA ALA A 120 15.38 2.49 -9.40
C ALA A 120 14.37 2.55 -10.56
N GLY A 121 14.66 3.30 -11.62
CA GLY A 121 13.84 3.38 -12.83
C GLY A 121 13.69 2.04 -13.54
N LEU A 122 14.76 1.30 -13.69
CA LEU A 122 14.74 -0.05 -14.29
C LEU A 122 13.90 -1.04 -13.47
N ALA A 123 13.98 -0.96 -12.13
CA ALA A 123 13.16 -1.79 -11.26
C ALA A 123 11.66 -1.53 -11.44
N VAL A 124 11.26 -0.25 -11.49
CA VAL A 124 9.86 0.14 -11.69
C VAL A 124 9.38 -0.24 -13.09
N THR A 125 10.16 0.06 -14.13
CA THR A 125 9.80 -0.22 -15.53
C THR A 125 9.65 -1.72 -15.79
N GLY A 126 10.56 -2.52 -15.24
CA GLY A 126 10.53 -3.98 -15.36
C GLY A 126 9.58 -4.66 -14.37
N ASN A 127 8.93 -3.92 -13.49
CA ASN A 127 8.17 -4.44 -12.34
C ASN A 127 8.92 -5.54 -11.58
N ARG A 128 10.22 -5.32 -11.36
CA ARG A 128 11.11 -6.26 -10.67
C ARG A 128 11.38 -5.78 -9.25
N SER A 129 11.50 -6.71 -8.33
CA SER A 129 11.82 -6.40 -6.93
C SER A 129 13.12 -5.58 -6.82
N LEU A 130 13.13 -4.62 -5.89
CA LEU A 130 14.29 -3.78 -5.59
C LEU A 130 14.66 -3.93 -4.12
N PHE A 131 15.91 -4.28 -3.87
CA PHE A 131 16.49 -4.37 -2.55
C PHE A 131 17.39 -3.16 -2.29
N VAL A 132 16.91 -2.24 -1.44
CA VAL A 132 17.62 -1.00 -1.09
C VAL A 132 18.31 -1.20 0.26
N TYR A 133 19.61 -1.08 0.30
CA TYR A 133 20.38 -1.28 1.52
C TYR A 133 21.41 -0.16 1.71
N GLY A 134 22.00 -0.09 2.92
CA GLY A 134 23.01 0.89 3.27
C GLY A 134 22.78 1.50 4.66
N PRO A 135 23.66 2.41 5.12
CA PRO A 135 23.57 3.00 6.46
C PRO A 135 22.24 3.66 6.75
N ALA A 136 21.86 3.74 8.04
CA ALA A 136 20.64 4.42 8.47
C ALA A 136 20.68 5.91 8.12
N GLY A 137 19.51 6.51 7.86
CA GLY A 137 19.38 7.93 7.59
C GLY A 137 19.69 8.37 6.15
N ASN A 138 19.97 7.45 5.22
CA ASN A 138 20.34 7.78 3.83
C ASN A 138 19.19 7.71 2.82
N GLY A 139 17.93 7.79 3.29
CA GLY A 139 16.79 7.99 2.42
C GLY A 139 16.24 6.73 1.74
N LYS A 140 16.55 5.51 2.22
CA LYS A 140 16.05 4.25 1.65
C LYS A 140 14.53 4.20 1.59
N THR A 141 13.87 4.40 2.72
CA THR A 141 12.41 4.45 2.80
C THR A 141 11.84 5.57 1.93
N ALA A 142 12.46 6.75 1.96
CA ALA A 142 12.03 7.90 1.14
C ALA A 142 12.10 7.57 -0.36
N LEU A 143 13.16 6.92 -0.83
CA LEU A 143 13.28 6.44 -2.21
C LEU A 143 12.11 5.51 -2.56
N CYS A 144 11.88 4.49 -1.74
CA CYS A 144 10.82 3.52 -1.98
C CYS A 144 9.43 4.16 -2.02
N LEU A 145 9.14 5.10 -1.11
CA LEU A 145 7.88 5.84 -1.09
C LEU A 145 7.70 6.72 -2.34
N CYS A 146 8.78 7.37 -2.81
CA CYS A 146 8.75 8.19 -4.01
C CYS A 146 8.45 7.37 -5.27
N LEU A 147 8.94 6.13 -5.37
CA LEU A 147 8.76 5.30 -6.56
C LEU A 147 7.28 4.99 -6.86
N ARG A 148 6.40 4.97 -5.87
CA ARG A 148 4.95 4.85 -6.10
C ARG A 148 4.42 5.97 -7.02
N ASN A 149 4.96 7.17 -6.91
CA ASN A 149 4.50 8.33 -7.69
C ASN A 149 4.91 8.27 -9.18
N SER A 150 5.82 7.37 -9.54
CA SER A 150 6.14 7.09 -10.96
C SER A 150 5.12 6.19 -11.64
N LEU A 151 4.22 5.55 -10.88
CA LEU A 151 3.14 4.73 -11.39
C LEU A 151 1.94 5.62 -11.72
N SER A 152 1.83 6.04 -12.98
CA SER A 152 0.81 7.01 -13.45
C SER A 152 -0.55 6.38 -13.79
N THR A 153 -0.61 5.06 -13.99
CA THR A 153 -1.83 4.35 -14.37
C THR A 153 -2.69 4.00 -13.17
N THR A 154 -3.99 4.18 -13.28
CA THR A 154 -4.96 3.71 -12.28
C THR A 154 -5.13 2.19 -12.34
N VAL A 155 -5.66 1.59 -11.28
CA VAL A 155 -5.85 0.15 -11.13
C VAL A 155 -7.31 -0.14 -10.81
N TRP A 156 -7.87 -1.15 -11.46
CA TRP A 156 -9.19 -1.68 -11.14
C TRP A 156 -9.06 -2.86 -10.19
N ILE A 157 -9.74 -2.79 -9.06
CA ILE A 157 -9.83 -3.88 -8.08
C ILE A 157 -11.30 -4.16 -7.75
N PRO A 158 -11.68 -5.40 -7.42
CA PRO A 158 -13.03 -5.66 -6.94
C PRO A 158 -13.12 -5.32 -5.45
N HIS A 159 -14.34 -5.09 -4.98
CA HIS A 159 -14.56 -4.99 -3.53
C HIS A 159 -14.19 -6.28 -2.80
N CYS A 160 -14.54 -7.41 -3.38
CA CYS A 160 -14.24 -8.74 -2.85
C CYS A 160 -14.31 -9.79 -3.96
N PHE A 161 -13.71 -10.94 -3.73
CA PHE A 161 -13.93 -12.13 -4.54
C PHE A 161 -14.45 -13.28 -3.70
N ALA A 162 -15.05 -14.26 -4.34
CA ALA A 162 -15.54 -15.46 -3.69
C ALA A 162 -14.73 -16.68 -4.11
N VAL A 163 -14.53 -17.58 -3.15
CA VAL A 163 -14.07 -18.95 -3.35
C VAL A 163 -15.14 -19.84 -2.76
N GLU A 164 -15.88 -20.55 -3.61
CA GLU A 164 -17.07 -21.29 -3.19
C GLU A 164 -18.06 -20.39 -2.41
N ASN A 165 -18.29 -20.71 -1.15
CA ASN A 165 -19.17 -19.95 -0.27
C ASN A 165 -18.45 -18.95 0.63
N GLN A 166 -17.12 -18.81 0.48
CA GLN A 166 -16.30 -17.89 1.27
C GLN A 166 -16.04 -16.59 0.53
N VAL A 167 -16.12 -15.48 1.24
CA VAL A 167 -15.85 -14.15 0.68
C VAL A 167 -14.50 -13.66 1.19
N VAL A 168 -13.66 -13.17 0.29
CA VAL A 168 -12.40 -12.51 0.59
C VAL A 168 -12.51 -11.04 0.20
N ARG A 169 -12.45 -10.14 1.18
CA ARG A 169 -12.48 -8.70 0.96
C ARG A 169 -11.10 -8.21 0.49
N VAL A 170 -11.08 -7.51 -0.63
CA VAL A 170 -9.87 -6.93 -1.25
C VAL A 170 -9.81 -5.43 -1.00
N PHE A 171 -10.91 -4.72 -1.30
CA PHE A 171 -10.96 -3.27 -1.12
C PHE A 171 -10.93 -2.91 0.37
N ASP A 172 -9.99 -2.05 0.71
CA ASP A 172 -9.79 -1.51 2.04
C ASP A 172 -9.61 0.02 1.94
N PRO A 173 -10.56 0.82 2.45
CA PRO A 173 -10.48 2.28 2.35
C PRO A 173 -9.32 2.91 3.13
N GLN A 174 -8.66 2.16 4.02
CA GLN A 174 -7.49 2.65 4.75
C GLN A 174 -6.22 2.66 3.89
N VAL A 175 -6.15 1.81 2.86
CA VAL A 175 -4.96 1.66 2.01
C VAL A 175 -5.23 1.95 0.53
N HIS A 176 -6.50 1.91 0.10
CA HIS A 176 -6.90 2.13 -1.28
C HIS A 176 -7.53 3.52 -1.46
N GLU A 177 -6.84 4.36 -2.21
CA GLU A 177 -7.27 5.70 -2.56
C GLU A 177 -8.14 5.65 -3.83
N LEU A 178 -9.43 5.95 -3.68
CA LEU A 178 -10.37 5.97 -4.80
C LEU A 178 -9.99 7.02 -5.83
N GLN A 179 -10.12 6.68 -7.11
CA GLN A 179 -10.00 7.62 -8.21
C GLN A 179 -11.35 7.83 -8.87
N PRO A 180 -11.76 9.09 -9.08
CA PRO A 180 -12.99 9.38 -9.82
C PRO A 180 -12.88 8.80 -11.23
N HIS A 181 -13.85 7.98 -11.60
CA HIS A 181 -13.99 7.50 -12.98
C HIS A 181 -15.01 8.37 -13.72
N THR A 182 -14.64 8.86 -14.90
CA THR A 182 -15.48 9.76 -15.71
C THR A 182 -16.52 9.03 -16.58
N GLY A 183 -16.58 7.70 -16.52
CA GLY A 183 -17.55 6.85 -17.21
C GLY A 183 -18.33 5.95 -16.29
N SER A 184 -19.44 5.39 -16.75
CA SER A 184 -20.10 4.30 -16.02
C SER A 184 -19.22 3.05 -16.08
N PRO A 185 -18.88 2.43 -14.95
CA PRO A 185 -18.15 1.18 -14.95
C PRO A 185 -18.99 0.10 -15.65
N VAL A 186 -18.34 -0.73 -16.46
CA VAL A 186 -19.00 -1.88 -17.10
C VAL A 186 -19.56 -2.85 -16.04
N ASP A 187 -18.86 -2.97 -14.92
CA ASP A 187 -19.25 -3.78 -13.77
C ASP A 187 -18.98 -3.00 -12.48
N SER A 188 -20.05 -2.59 -11.81
CA SER A 188 -19.99 -1.76 -10.59
C SER A 188 -19.37 -2.46 -9.38
N ARG A 189 -19.12 -3.76 -9.44
CA ARG A 189 -18.39 -4.50 -8.41
C ARG A 189 -16.90 -4.17 -8.37
N TRP A 190 -16.39 -3.54 -9.45
CA TRP A 190 -15.03 -3.08 -9.57
C TRP A 190 -14.93 -1.58 -9.33
N ILE A 191 -13.85 -1.17 -8.70
CA ILE A 191 -13.57 0.23 -8.39
C ILE A 191 -12.20 0.60 -8.91
N GLN A 192 -12.07 1.84 -9.34
CA GLN A 192 -10.82 2.41 -9.79
C GLN A 192 -10.09 3.06 -8.63
N ILE A 193 -8.86 2.68 -8.44
CA ILE A 193 -7.98 3.21 -7.38
C ILE A 193 -6.68 3.75 -7.96
N ARG A 194 -6.04 4.64 -7.23
CA ARG A 194 -4.63 4.96 -7.46
C ARG A 194 -3.77 3.73 -7.13
N PRO A 195 -2.62 3.48 -7.82
CA PRO A 195 -1.73 2.38 -7.44
C PRO A 195 -1.48 2.40 -5.94
N PRO A 196 -1.84 1.33 -5.21
CA PRO A 196 -1.71 1.32 -3.76
C PRO A 196 -0.25 1.36 -3.33
N LEU A 197 -0.01 1.90 -2.14
CA LEU A 197 1.27 1.83 -1.45
C LEU A 197 1.02 1.24 -0.07
N LEU A 198 1.49 0.03 0.13
CA LEU A 198 1.47 -0.62 1.43
C LEU A 198 2.89 -0.68 1.97
N VAL A 199 3.03 -0.30 3.23
CA VAL A 199 4.30 -0.33 3.96
C VAL A 199 4.13 -1.26 5.15
N ALA A 200 5.04 -2.21 5.26
CA ALA A 200 5.13 -3.13 6.40
C ALA A 200 6.52 -3.03 7.01
N GLY A 201 6.58 -2.70 8.29
CA GLY A 201 7.83 -2.52 9.05
C GLY A 201 8.19 -3.71 9.92
N GLY A 202 8.76 -3.42 11.08
CA GLY A 202 9.17 -4.44 12.06
C GLY A 202 8.02 -5.25 12.66
N GLU A 203 6.79 -4.76 12.57
CA GLU A 203 5.58 -5.44 13.03
C GLU A 203 5.15 -6.61 12.15
N LEU A 204 5.64 -6.71 10.91
CA LEU A 204 5.22 -7.72 9.93
C LEU A 204 5.50 -9.14 10.43
N ARG A 205 4.48 -9.98 10.39
CA ARG A 205 4.53 -11.40 10.75
C ARG A 205 4.20 -12.28 9.55
N LEU A 206 4.60 -13.54 9.57
CA LEU A 206 4.27 -14.49 8.49
C LEU A 206 2.75 -14.68 8.31
N GLN A 207 2.00 -14.62 9.40
CA GLN A 207 0.54 -14.73 9.37
C GLN A 207 -0.15 -13.57 8.66
N ASP A 208 0.48 -12.37 8.62
CA ASP A 208 -0.06 -11.20 7.93
C ASP A 208 0.04 -11.33 6.41
N LEU A 209 0.81 -12.33 5.95
CA LEU A 209 0.93 -12.75 4.55
C LEU A 209 -0.05 -13.87 4.17
N ASP A 210 -1.00 -14.24 5.03
CA ASP A 210 -2.06 -15.19 4.74
C ASP A 210 -3.44 -14.56 4.96
N LEU A 211 -4.49 -15.26 4.58
CA LEU A 211 -5.87 -14.79 4.77
C LEU A 211 -6.20 -14.65 6.25
N THR A 212 -6.73 -13.51 6.64
CA THR A 212 -7.22 -13.29 8.00
C THR A 212 -8.72 -13.49 8.07
N PHE A 213 -9.16 -14.54 8.75
CA PHE A 213 -10.59 -14.78 8.97
C PHE A 213 -11.09 -13.96 10.15
N SER A 214 -12.20 -13.26 9.96
CA SER A 214 -12.94 -12.59 11.03
C SER A 214 -14.01 -13.51 11.60
N PRO A 215 -13.87 -14.05 12.83
CA PRO A 215 -14.88 -14.94 13.41
C PRO A 215 -16.24 -14.26 13.59
N THR A 216 -16.25 -12.96 13.91
CA THR A 216 -17.47 -12.18 14.11
C THR A 216 -18.18 -11.89 12.78
N LEU A 217 -17.41 -11.49 11.76
CA LEU A 217 -17.96 -11.11 10.46
C LEU A 217 -18.03 -12.29 9.49
N ARG A 218 -17.39 -13.40 9.78
CA ARG A 218 -17.42 -14.65 8.99
C ARG A 218 -17.08 -14.43 7.52
N PHE A 219 -16.03 -13.64 7.26
CA PHE A 219 -15.40 -13.52 5.94
C PHE A 219 -13.90 -13.26 6.12
N TYR A 220 -13.16 -13.36 5.04
CA TYR A 220 -11.71 -13.17 5.04
C TYR A 220 -11.32 -11.77 4.62
N GLU A 221 -10.28 -11.25 5.24
CA GLU A 221 -9.50 -10.12 4.74
C GLU A 221 -8.36 -10.64 3.87
N ALA A 222 -8.17 -10.01 2.73
CA ALA A 222 -7.02 -10.27 1.88
C ALA A 222 -5.73 -9.80 2.57
N PRO A 223 -4.62 -10.55 2.45
CA PRO A 223 -3.33 -10.14 2.98
C PRO A 223 -2.74 -8.96 2.20
N ILE A 224 -1.69 -8.36 2.77
CA ILE A 224 -1.08 -7.13 2.26
C ILE A 224 -0.61 -7.24 0.80
N GLN A 225 -0.05 -8.40 0.38
CA GLN A 225 0.41 -8.61 -0.99
C GLN A 225 -0.73 -8.66 -2.01
N VAL A 226 -1.91 -9.12 -1.61
CA VAL A 226 -3.11 -9.10 -2.47
C VAL A 226 -3.67 -7.68 -2.57
N LYS A 227 -3.73 -6.95 -1.45
CA LYS A 227 -4.14 -5.54 -1.41
C LYS A 227 -3.18 -4.63 -2.17
N ALA A 228 -1.88 -4.97 -2.26
CA ALA A 228 -0.87 -4.20 -2.97
C ALA A 228 -0.88 -4.40 -4.49
N ASN A 229 -1.67 -5.32 -5.03
CA ASN A 229 -1.68 -5.61 -6.46
C ASN A 229 -1.89 -4.35 -7.32
N GLY A 230 -1.05 -4.23 -8.35
CA GLY A 230 -1.03 -3.07 -9.25
C GLY A 230 -0.30 -1.84 -8.69
N GLY A 231 0.19 -1.89 -7.45
CA GLY A 231 0.94 -0.80 -6.80
C GLY A 231 2.30 -1.21 -6.28
N VAL A 232 2.61 -0.78 -5.07
CA VAL A 232 3.89 -0.99 -4.39
C VAL A 232 3.66 -1.64 -3.03
N LEU A 233 4.43 -2.66 -2.72
CA LEU A 233 4.58 -3.21 -1.39
C LEU A 233 6.02 -2.96 -0.91
N LEU A 234 6.18 -2.15 0.11
CA LEU A 234 7.45 -1.88 0.78
C LEU A 234 7.54 -2.69 2.07
N ILE A 235 8.56 -3.53 2.16
CA ILE A 235 8.97 -4.15 3.43
C ILE A 235 10.14 -3.33 3.97
N ASP A 236 9.82 -2.46 4.93
CA ASP A 236 10.78 -1.52 5.52
C ASP A 236 11.47 -2.12 6.74
N ASP A 237 12.64 -1.60 7.07
CA ASP A 237 13.51 -2.12 8.14
C ASP A 237 13.66 -3.66 8.10
N PHE A 238 13.78 -4.19 6.87
CA PHE A 238 13.87 -5.63 6.64
C PHE A 238 15.05 -6.23 7.42
N GLY A 239 14.75 -7.31 8.14
CA GLY A 239 15.69 -7.95 9.08
C GLY A 239 15.52 -7.54 10.53
N ARG A 240 14.59 -6.60 10.83
CA ARG A 240 14.20 -6.21 12.20
C ARG A 240 12.84 -6.75 12.63
N GLN A 241 12.18 -7.50 11.74
CA GLN A 241 10.94 -8.19 12.05
C GLN A 241 11.15 -9.25 13.15
N GLN A 242 10.07 -9.58 13.86
CA GLN A 242 10.08 -10.65 14.86
C GLN A 242 10.34 -12.05 14.26
N VAL A 243 10.22 -12.17 12.95
CA VAL A 243 10.44 -13.39 12.17
C VAL A 243 11.88 -13.43 11.66
N ASN A 244 12.46 -14.63 11.65
CA ASN A 244 13.78 -14.82 11.04
C ASN A 244 13.78 -14.31 9.58
N PRO A 245 14.73 -13.45 9.19
CA PRO A 245 14.78 -12.86 7.84
C PRO A 245 14.76 -13.92 6.72
N THR A 246 15.45 -15.03 6.89
CA THR A 246 15.46 -16.13 5.92
C THR A 246 14.07 -16.77 5.74
N GLN A 247 13.31 -16.95 6.81
CA GLN A 247 11.95 -17.48 6.72
C GLN A 247 11.04 -16.49 5.99
N MET A 248 11.16 -15.20 6.31
CA MET A 248 10.41 -14.14 5.63
C MET A 248 10.73 -14.12 4.13
N LEU A 249 12.01 -14.20 3.75
CA LEU A 249 12.43 -14.21 2.36
C LEU A 249 11.95 -15.46 1.62
N ASN A 250 12.03 -16.63 2.25
CA ASN A 250 11.55 -17.89 1.66
C ASN A 250 10.05 -17.81 1.33
N ARG A 251 9.26 -17.08 2.11
CA ARG A 251 7.84 -16.83 1.84
C ARG A 251 7.61 -16.04 0.54
N TRP A 252 8.59 -15.20 0.14
CA TRP A 252 8.51 -14.38 -1.06
C TRP A 252 9.10 -15.03 -2.34
N ILE A 253 9.70 -16.21 -2.24
CA ILE A 253 10.30 -16.88 -3.41
C ILE A 253 9.27 -17.09 -4.52
N ILE A 254 8.14 -17.72 -4.19
CA ILE A 254 7.08 -18.03 -5.15
C ILE A 254 6.46 -16.74 -5.73
N PRO A 255 6.06 -15.74 -4.92
CA PRO A 255 5.58 -14.47 -5.44
C PRO A 255 6.54 -13.77 -6.40
N MET A 256 7.84 -13.76 -6.11
CA MET A 256 8.84 -13.09 -6.97
C MET A 256 9.12 -13.86 -8.27
N GLU A 257 9.09 -15.19 -8.24
CA GLU A 257 9.47 -16.03 -9.38
C GLU A 257 8.28 -16.29 -10.31
N TYR A 258 7.11 -16.60 -9.75
CA TYR A 258 5.94 -17.02 -10.52
C TYR A 258 4.82 -15.98 -10.55
N HIS A 259 4.95 -14.88 -9.79
CA HIS A 259 3.93 -13.84 -9.68
C HIS A 259 2.56 -14.35 -9.20
N ILE A 260 2.58 -15.37 -8.39
CA ILE A 260 1.42 -15.96 -7.70
C ILE A 260 1.74 -16.22 -6.25
N ASP A 261 0.71 -16.42 -5.44
CA ASP A 261 0.83 -16.86 -4.07
C ASP A 261 -0.22 -17.90 -3.73
N TYR A 262 0.08 -18.75 -2.75
CA TYR A 262 -0.83 -19.74 -2.22
C TYR A 262 -1.29 -19.33 -0.83
N LEU A 263 -2.57 -19.05 -0.69
CA LEU A 263 -3.21 -18.66 0.55
C LEU A 263 -4.06 -19.81 1.08
N THR A 264 -4.21 -19.90 2.39
CA THR A 264 -4.90 -21.02 3.03
C THR A 264 -6.19 -20.53 3.69
N LEU A 265 -7.32 -21.15 3.33
CA LEU A 265 -8.59 -20.99 4.03
C LEU A 265 -8.59 -21.77 5.34
N GLN A 266 -9.43 -21.41 6.31
CA GLN A 266 -9.59 -22.16 7.57
C GLN A 266 -10.00 -23.63 7.36
N THR A 267 -10.62 -23.93 6.23
CA THR A 267 -10.94 -25.31 5.81
C THR A 267 -9.71 -26.14 5.46
N GLY A 268 -8.51 -25.53 5.40
CA GLY A 268 -7.29 -26.13 4.90
C GLY A 268 -7.14 -26.09 3.38
N GLN A 269 -8.16 -25.66 2.65
CA GLN A 269 -8.11 -25.51 1.19
C GLN A 269 -7.12 -24.38 0.82
N LYS A 270 -6.26 -24.65 -0.16
CA LYS A 270 -5.34 -23.65 -0.72
C LYS A 270 -5.94 -23.03 -1.98
N ILE A 271 -5.82 -21.72 -2.07
CA ILE A 271 -6.18 -20.96 -3.25
C ILE A 271 -4.93 -20.31 -3.85
N CYS A 272 -4.88 -20.22 -5.16
CA CYS A 272 -3.82 -19.54 -5.88
C CYS A 272 -4.31 -18.15 -6.26
N VAL A 273 -3.57 -17.11 -5.89
CA VAL A 273 -3.89 -15.71 -6.17
C VAL A 273 -2.75 -15.04 -6.95
N PRO A 274 -3.03 -14.06 -7.80
CA PRO A 274 -2.00 -13.30 -8.50
C PRO A 274 -1.28 -12.34 -7.54
N VAL A 275 0.03 -12.15 -7.74
CA VAL A 275 0.89 -11.19 -7.03
C VAL A 275 1.60 -10.34 -8.07
N ARG A 276 1.12 -9.10 -8.29
CA ARG A 276 1.50 -8.22 -9.40
C ARG A 276 1.80 -6.79 -8.95
N GLN A 277 2.40 -6.64 -7.79
CA GLN A 277 2.91 -5.36 -7.28
C GLN A 277 4.42 -5.24 -7.47
N LEU A 278 4.94 -4.02 -7.41
CA LEU A 278 6.35 -3.75 -7.26
C LEU A 278 6.75 -4.04 -5.80
N LEU A 279 7.60 -5.04 -5.59
CA LEU A 279 8.08 -5.42 -4.26
C LEU A 279 9.40 -4.72 -3.95
N LEU A 280 9.41 -3.93 -2.89
CA LEU A 280 10.56 -3.18 -2.42
C LEU A 280 10.97 -3.67 -1.02
N PHE A 281 12.27 -3.86 -0.81
CA PHE A 281 12.85 -4.12 0.50
C PHE A 281 13.79 -2.97 0.85
N ALA A 282 13.68 -2.43 2.07
CA ALA A 282 14.62 -1.47 2.60
C ALA A 282 15.25 -1.99 3.90
N THR A 283 16.57 -1.92 4.03
CA THR A 283 17.29 -2.46 5.18
C THR A 283 18.58 -1.71 5.46
N ASN A 284 19.04 -1.76 6.71
CA ASN A 284 20.36 -1.29 7.11
C ASN A 284 21.43 -2.42 7.05
N LEU A 285 21.00 -3.66 6.82
CA LEU A 285 21.87 -4.83 6.77
C LEU A 285 22.46 -5.03 5.38
N GLN A 286 23.66 -5.61 5.30
CA GLN A 286 24.22 -6.01 4.02
C GLN A 286 23.47 -7.22 3.45
N PRO A 287 23.28 -7.31 2.12
CA PRO A 287 22.55 -8.43 1.52
C PRO A 287 23.07 -9.82 1.93
N ARG A 288 24.39 -9.94 2.17
CA ARG A 288 25.04 -11.19 2.59
C ARG A 288 24.66 -11.62 4.01
N ASP A 289 24.32 -10.64 4.87
CA ASP A 289 24.02 -10.90 6.28
C ASP A 289 22.54 -11.30 6.46
N VAL A 290 21.74 -11.09 5.43
CA VAL A 290 20.28 -11.24 5.51
C VAL A 290 19.81 -12.50 4.81
N THR A 291 20.53 -12.96 3.79
CA THR A 291 20.04 -14.05 2.93
C THR A 291 21.16 -14.81 2.24
N ASP A 292 20.83 -16.01 1.78
CA ASP A 292 21.71 -16.85 1.00
C ASP A 292 21.86 -16.38 -0.48
N PRO A 293 22.88 -16.88 -1.19
CA PRO A 293 23.10 -16.54 -2.61
C PRO A 293 21.96 -16.96 -3.53
N ALA A 294 21.16 -17.99 -3.16
CA ALA A 294 20.07 -18.48 -3.98
C ALA A 294 18.92 -17.49 -4.01
N PHE A 295 18.60 -16.86 -2.88
CA PHE A 295 17.61 -15.79 -2.82
C PHE A 295 18.10 -14.53 -3.55
N LEU A 296 19.36 -14.15 -3.38
CA LEU A 296 19.93 -12.97 -4.04
C LEU A 296 19.85 -13.02 -5.58
N ARG A 297 19.84 -14.21 -6.17
CA ARG A 297 19.64 -14.39 -7.63
C ARG A 297 18.22 -14.07 -8.08
N ARG A 298 17.23 -14.19 -7.18
CA ARG A 298 15.82 -13.94 -7.46
C ARG A 298 15.43 -12.48 -7.28
N MET A 299 16.27 -11.71 -6.59
CA MET A 299 16.10 -10.26 -6.50
C MET A 299 16.36 -9.61 -7.85
N GLY A 300 15.42 -8.76 -8.29
CA GLY A 300 15.52 -8.07 -9.57
C GLY A 300 16.69 -7.11 -9.62
N TYR A 301 16.74 -6.19 -8.66
CA TYR A 301 17.78 -5.18 -8.55
C TYR A 301 18.21 -4.99 -7.09
N ARG A 302 19.47 -4.57 -6.91
CA ARG A 302 20.08 -4.25 -5.61
C ARG A 302 20.70 -2.87 -5.68
N LEU A 303 20.28 -1.99 -4.79
CA LEU A 303 20.73 -0.61 -4.73
C LEU A 303 21.35 -0.32 -3.37
N ASN A 304 22.64 0.02 -3.37
CA ASN A 304 23.32 0.50 -2.18
C ASN A 304 23.19 2.02 -2.10
N LEU A 305 22.54 2.53 -1.04
CA LEU A 305 22.52 3.95 -0.73
C LEU A 305 23.58 4.25 0.32
N THR A 306 24.72 4.75 -0.14
CA THR A 306 25.84 5.17 0.70
C THR A 306 25.58 6.51 1.36
N SER A 307 26.38 6.84 2.37
CA SER A 307 26.40 8.17 2.98
C SER A 307 26.77 9.24 1.94
N PRO A 308 26.17 10.44 2.01
CA PRO A 308 26.43 11.51 1.06
C PRO A 308 27.85 12.04 1.22
N ASN A 309 28.46 12.42 0.10
CA ASN A 309 29.69 13.21 0.17
C ASN A 309 29.38 14.67 0.61
N PRO A 310 30.39 15.49 0.97
CA PRO A 310 30.17 16.87 1.44
C PRO A 310 29.34 17.74 0.48
N ALA A 311 29.57 17.64 -0.82
CA ALA A 311 28.82 18.41 -1.82
C ALA A 311 27.36 17.97 -1.92
N GLN A 312 27.10 16.65 -1.85
CA GLN A 312 25.74 16.12 -1.78
C GLN A 312 25.02 16.51 -0.49
N TYR A 313 25.73 16.48 0.65
CA TYR A 313 25.17 16.92 1.92
C TYR A 313 24.77 18.40 1.89
N ALA A 314 25.62 19.26 1.35
CA ALA A 314 25.31 20.68 1.15
C ALA A 314 24.03 20.87 0.32
N THR A 315 23.95 20.18 -0.81
CA THR A 315 22.77 20.21 -1.68
C THR A 315 21.50 19.72 -0.95
N ILE A 316 21.59 18.67 -0.13
CA ILE A 316 20.47 18.13 0.65
C ILE A 316 20.02 19.16 1.69
N PHE A 317 20.96 19.77 2.41
CA PHE A 317 20.69 20.75 3.43
C PHE A 317 19.99 21.98 2.86
N GLU A 318 20.54 22.55 1.79
CA GLU A 318 19.99 23.73 1.10
C GLU A 318 18.60 23.44 0.52
N ASN A 319 18.40 22.28 -0.14
CA ASN A 319 17.11 21.88 -0.68
C ASN A 319 16.06 21.70 0.41
N TYR A 320 16.45 21.17 1.57
CA TYR A 320 15.53 21.02 2.69
C TYR A 320 15.18 22.35 3.31
N ALA A 321 16.17 23.24 3.55
CA ALA A 321 15.96 24.59 4.05
C ALA A 321 15.03 25.39 3.14
N LYS A 322 15.27 25.35 1.82
CA LYS A 322 14.41 26.01 0.82
C LYS A 322 12.96 25.52 0.89
N ARG A 323 12.74 24.21 1.08
CA ARG A 323 11.38 23.65 1.25
C ARG A 323 10.70 24.11 2.54
N GLN A 324 11.48 24.38 3.58
CA GLN A 324 10.99 24.92 4.84
C GLN A 324 10.82 26.46 4.82
N GLY A 325 11.14 27.11 3.69
CA GLY A 325 11.02 28.56 3.52
C GLY A 325 12.09 29.37 4.27
N VAL A 326 13.22 28.73 4.63
CA VAL A 326 14.31 29.41 5.36
C VAL A 326 15.55 29.52 4.46
N VAL A 327 16.21 30.69 4.55
CA VAL A 327 17.45 30.96 3.83
C VAL A 327 18.63 30.40 4.61
N VAL A 328 19.55 29.75 3.89
CA VAL A 328 20.82 29.27 4.47
C VAL A 328 21.85 30.40 4.36
N PRO A 329 22.33 30.96 5.49
CA PRO A 329 23.37 31.98 5.44
C PRO A 329 24.69 31.44 4.88
N PRO A 330 25.51 32.27 4.21
CA PRO A 330 26.83 31.83 3.73
C PRO A 330 27.71 31.30 4.88
N GLY A 331 28.44 30.22 4.60
CA GLY A 331 29.35 29.58 5.56
C GLY A 331 28.71 28.66 6.61
N VAL A 332 27.37 28.61 6.70
CA VAL A 332 26.66 27.75 7.65
C VAL A 332 26.89 26.27 7.35
N VAL A 333 26.76 25.89 6.07
CA VAL A 333 26.98 24.48 5.66
C VAL A 333 28.43 24.07 5.82
N ASP A 334 29.36 24.97 5.47
CA ASP A 334 30.81 24.72 5.64
C ASP A 334 31.15 24.55 7.12
N GLY A 335 30.57 25.37 8.01
CA GLY A 335 30.71 25.22 9.44
C GLY A 335 30.22 23.86 9.96
N LEU A 336 29.05 23.39 9.48
CA LEU A 336 28.54 22.06 9.80
C LEU A 336 29.47 20.95 9.29
N LEU A 337 29.92 21.02 8.05
CA LEU A 337 30.83 20.02 7.47
C LEU A 337 32.16 19.93 8.23
N ASN A 338 32.73 21.08 8.62
CA ASN A 338 33.93 21.12 9.44
C ASN A 338 33.70 20.46 10.80
N ARG A 339 32.53 20.66 11.39
CA ARG A 339 32.18 20.03 12.67
C ARG A 339 32.01 18.51 12.54
N TYR A 340 31.32 18.01 11.49
CA TYR A 340 31.27 16.58 11.19
C TYR A 340 32.68 15.96 11.09
N GLN A 341 33.60 16.67 10.42
CA GLN A 341 34.97 16.22 10.25
C GLN A 341 35.74 16.24 11.57
N ALA A 342 35.62 17.29 12.39
CA ALA A 342 36.26 17.40 13.68
C ALA A 342 35.81 16.34 14.68
N GLU A 343 34.50 16.05 14.69
CA GLU A 343 33.92 15.01 15.55
C GLU A 343 33.96 13.59 14.94
N HIS A 344 34.64 13.40 13.79
CA HIS A 344 34.73 12.11 13.06
C HIS A 344 33.38 11.43 12.83
N ARG A 345 32.33 12.21 12.57
CA ARG A 345 30.98 11.71 12.33
C ARG A 345 30.73 11.48 10.84
N GLU A 346 29.99 10.42 10.54
CA GLU A 346 29.52 10.18 9.16
C GLU A 346 28.37 11.14 8.81
N LEU A 347 28.41 11.69 7.59
CA LEU A 347 27.33 12.48 7.05
C LEU A 347 26.12 11.57 6.75
N ARG A 348 24.92 12.00 7.13
CA ARG A 348 23.66 11.32 6.82
C ARG A 348 22.68 12.28 6.17
N CYS A 349 21.90 11.77 5.21
CA CYS A 349 20.89 12.59 4.55
C CYS A 349 19.80 13.09 5.50
N SER A 350 19.47 12.31 6.53
CA SER A 350 18.46 12.65 7.54
C SER A 350 18.85 13.83 8.41
N ASP A 351 20.15 14.00 8.68
CA ASP A 351 20.64 14.95 9.66
C ASP A 351 20.31 16.40 9.25
N SER A 352 20.30 16.68 7.93
CA SER A 352 19.87 18.00 7.41
C SER A 352 18.45 18.35 7.84
N ARG A 353 17.52 17.41 7.74
CA ARG A 353 16.14 17.58 8.22
C ARG A 353 16.12 17.74 9.73
N ASP A 354 16.78 16.82 10.43
CA ASP A 354 16.71 16.73 11.87
C ASP A 354 17.30 17.96 12.56
N LEU A 355 18.36 18.54 12.01
CA LEU A 355 18.94 19.79 12.52
C LEU A 355 18.04 21.00 12.23
N ILE A 356 17.53 21.14 10.99
CA ILE A 356 16.69 22.29 10.61
C ILE A 356 15.37 22.27 11.38
N GLU A 357 14.75 21.10 11.59
CA GLU A 357 13.53 20.98 12.38
C GLU A 357 13.75 21.36 13.85
N ARG A 358 14.89 20.97 14.45
CA ARG A 358 15.24 21.36 15.82
C ARG A 358 15.48 22.88 15.96
N VAL A 359 16.10 23.51 14.97
CA VAL A 359 16.20 24.97 14.95
C VAL A 359 14.81 25.59 14.91
N ARG A 360 13.92 25.06 14.06
CA ARG A 360 12.52 25.55 14.01
C ARG A 360 11.80 25.39 15.34
N ASP A 361 11.97 24.26 16.01
CA ASP A 361 11.35 23.98 17.31
C ASP A 361 11.91 24.93 18.39
N PHE A 362 13.23 25.17 18.38
CA PHE A 362 13.87 26.16 19.25
C PHE A 362 13.32 27.56 19.03
N CYS A 363 13.20 28.01 17.76
CA CYS A 363 12.67 29.31 17.42
C CYS A 363 11.20 29.47 17.87
N ARG A 364 10.39 28.44 17.68
CA ARG A 364 9.00 28.42 18.16
C ARG A 364 8.87 28.48 19.67
N PHE A 365 9.72 27.74 20.39
CA PHE A 365 9.69 27.73 21.86
C PHE A 365 10.05 29.07 22.46
N ASN A 366 11.00 29.80 21.83
CA ASN A 366 11.48 31.08 22.33
C ASN A 366 10.78 32.28 21.68
N ASP A 367 9.76 32.07 20.85
CA ASP A 367 9.01 33.11 20.09
C ASP A 367 9.94 34.06 19.30
N VAL A 368 10.94 33.47 18.62
CA VAL A 368 11.87 34.22 17.75
C VAL A 368 11.71 33.78 16.30
N PRO A 369 12.12 34.63 15.33
CA PRO A 369 12.06 34.31 13.90
C PRO A 369 12.83 33.03 13.57
N PHE A 370 12.25 32.24 12.64
CA PHE A 370 12.90 31.00 12.16
C PHE A 370 14.04 31.34 11.19
N GLU A 371 15.26 31.27 11.72
CA GLU A 371 16.50 31.57 10.99
C GLU A 371 17.56 30.49 11.28
N LEU A 372 18.41 30.18 10.30
CA LEU A 372 19.51 29.21 10.44
C LEU A 372 20.79 29.94 10.85
N THR A 373 20.82 30.48 12.09
CA THR A 373 22.02 31.10 12.62
C THR A 373 23.02 30.03 13.12
N PRO A 374 24.34 30.31 13.11
CA PRO A 374 25.32 29.40 13.70
C PRO A 374 25.04 29.05 15.16
N GLU A 375 24.51 30.00 15.95
CA GLU A 375 24.13 29.77 17.34
C GLU A 375 22.99 28.76 17.46
N TYR A 376 21.91 28.96 16.69
CA TYR A 376 20.75 28.07 16.73
C TYR A 376 21.09 26.66 16.24
N LEU A 377 21.92 26.57 15.18
CA LEU A 377 22.43 25.29 14.71
C LEU A 377 23.33 24.58 15.72
N ASN A 378 24.15 25.31 16.46
CA ASN A 378 24.95 24.74 17.54
C ASN A 378 24.09 24.17 18.65
N ARG A 379 23.02 24.87 19.05
CA ARG A 379 22.02 24.34 20.00
C ARG A 379 21.29 23.11 19.48
N ALA A 380 20.88 23.13 18.22
CA ALA A 380 20.25 21.98 17.57
C ALA A 380 21.20 20.77 17.48
N TRP A 381 22.46 21.01 17.18
CA TRP A 381 23.50 19.99 17.15
C TRP A 381 23.69 19.32 18.52
N ASN A 382 23.92 20.12 19.55
CA ASN A 382 24.12 19.60 20.90
C ASN A 382 22.88 18.83 21.43
N GLY A 383 21.68 19.30 21.09
CA GLY A 383 20.45 18.59 21.41
C GLY A 383 20.19 17.33 20.57
N PHE A 384 20.93 17.15 19.46
CA PHE A 384 20.79 15.96 18.59
C PHE A 384 21.87 14.92 18.81
N PHE A 385 23.10 15.37 18.95
CA PHE A 385 24.28 14.49 19.03
C PHE A 385 24.80 14.33 20.45
N GLY A 386 24.29 15.11 21.42
CA GLY A 386 24.85 15.23 22.77
C GLY A 386 25.92 16.34 22.85
N SER A 387 26.21 16.80 24.05
CA SER A 387 27.38 17.68 24.32
C SER A 387 28.63 16.81 24.46
N GLU A 388 29.80 17.33 24.06
CA GLU A 388 31.08 16.64 24.26
C GLU A 388 31.41 16.33 25.73
N ASP A 389 30.62 16.83 26.67
CA ASP A 389 30.77 16.66 28.10
C ASP A 389 29.92 15.52 28.72
N ASP A 390 29.15 14.79 27.91
CA ASP A 390 28.38 13.60 28.28
C ASP A 390 29.08 12.33 27.67
#